data_276626c2625c87d8e806a18af33a268e
#
_entry.id   276626c2625c87d8e806a18af33a268e
#
_cell.length_a   1.000
_cell.length_b   1.000
_cell.length_c   1.000
_cell.angle_alpha   90.00
_cell.angle_beta   90.00
_cell.angle_gamma   90.00
#
_symmetry.space_group_name_H-M   'P 1'
#
loop_
_entity.id
_entity.type
_entity.pdbx_description
1 polymer ?
#
loop_
_entity_poly.entity_id
_entity_poly.type
_entity_poly.pdbx_seq_one_letter_code
_entity_poly.pdbx_strand_id
1 'polypeptide(L)'
;MNYLLTIEYEGTRYEGWQRQKKSTQTIQGKLEQVLSRMTEKEIEIDGAGRTDAGVHAKNQTASVHLAKKWDPKEILQYMNQYLPEDICVKSVEPVSERFHARLWAEGKCYSYRIGTDEQKSVFDRKFRYHLGEALDVEAMRRAAQDLVGTHDFKTFCGNPKMKKSTVRTITDIVIEESEHEIRIVYTGNGFLQYMVRILTGTLIEVGQHRRDADSMPELLERMERKFAGVTAPAEGLCLERVFYSKK
;
A
#
# COMPACT_ATOMS: atom_id res chain seq x y z
N MET A 1 -11.18 22.71 12.25
CA MET A 1 -12.09 21.85 11.45
C MET A 1 -11.29 20.77 10.80
N ASN A 2 -11.68 19.51 11.01
CA ASN A 2 -10.95 18.35 10.53
C ASN A 2 -11.60 17.76 9.27
N TYR A 3 -10.80 17.38 8.28
CA TYR A 3 -11.25 16.80 7.01
C TYR A 3 -10.52 15.49 6.73
N LEU A 4 -11.24 14.53 6.16
CA LEU A 4 -10.71 13.31 5.59
C LEU A 4 -10.58 13.47 4.07
N LEU A 5 -9.39 13.28 3.56
CA LEU A 5 -9.09 13.26 2.13
C LEU A 5 -9.00 11.79 1.67
N THR A 6 -9.65 11.46 0.55
CA THR A 6 -9.38 10.21 -0.18
C THR A 6 -8.55 10.54 -1.41
N ILE A 7 -7.43 9.86 -1.58
CA ILE A 7 -6.38 10.25 -2.50
C ILE A 7 -6.00 9.06 -3.40
N GLU A 8 -5.86 9.33 -4.68
CA GLU A 8 -5.33 8.40 -5.67
C GLU A 8 -4.00 8.93 -6.20
N TYR A 9 -3.02 8.02 -6.44
CA TYR A 9 -1.74 8.41 -7.05
C TYR A 9 -1.03 7.28 -7.77
N GLU A 10 -0.33 7.65 -8.84
CA GLU A 10 0.66 6.84 -9.52
C GLU A 10 2.04 7.10 -8.88
N GLY A 11 2.57 6.10 -8.19
CA GLY A 11 3.70 6.27 -7.27
C GLY A 11 5.09 6.25 -7.92
N THR A 12 5.23 5.91 -9.21
CA THR A 12 6.51 5.60 -9.88
C THR A 12 7.58 6.69 -9.69
N ARG A 13 7.19 7.97 -9.73
CA ARG A 13 8.12 9.11 -9.63
C ARG A 13 8.38 9.56 -8.20
N TYR A 14 7.76 8.92 -7.20
CA TYR A 14 7.79 9.37 -5.81
C TYR A 14 8.63 8.44 -4.94
N GLU A 15 9.32 9.04 -3.98
CA GLU A 15 10.08 8.37 -2.93
C GLU A 15 9.17 7.84 -1.80
N GLY A 16 7.93 7.53 -2.15
CA GLY A 16 6.89 7.02 -1.29
C GLY A 16 5.98 8.11 -0.71
N TRP A 17 5.15 7.70 0.25
CA TRP A 17 4.19 8.59 0.89
C TRP A 17 4.86 9.65 1.76
N GLN A 18 5.72 9.24 2.70
CA GLN A 18 6.17 10.06 3.82
C GLN A 18 7.07 11.22 3.39
N ARG A 19 6.72 12.45 3.80
CA ARG A 19 7.57 13.64 3.65
C ARG A 19 8.98 13.39 4.19
N GLN A 20 9.98 13.79 3.46
CA GLN A 20 11.39 13.65 3.78
C GLN A 20 12.07 15.03 3.81
N LYS A 21 13.06 15.21 4.70
CA LYS A 21 13.77 16.51 4.83
C LYS A 21 14.59 16.88 3.58
N LYS A 22 15.05 15.87 2.85
CA LYS A 22 15.98 16.04 1.70
C LYS A 22 15.31 15.87 0.33
N SER A 23 14.01 15.59 0.29
CA SER A 23 13.29 15.34 -0.95
C SER A 23 11.93 16.01 -0.97
N THR A 24 11.61 16.64 -2.09
CA THR A 24 10.28 17.19 -2.39
C THR A 24 9.42 16.20 -3.19
N GLN A 25 9.96 15.03 -3.53
CA GLN A 25 9.30 14.02 -4.36
C GLN A 25 8.61 12.96 -3.49
N THR A 26 7.71 13.40 -2.62
CA THR A 26 6.86 12.52 -1.79
C THR A 26 5.41 12.93 -1.92
N ILE A 27 4.49 11.96 -1.83
CA ILE A 27 3.05 12.22 -1.97
C ILE A 27 2.58 13.19 -0.89
N GLN A 28 2.92 12.93 0.38
CA GLN A 28 2.59 13.79 1.51
C GLN A 28 3.10 15.23 1.29
N GLY A 29 4.34 15.38 0.85
CA GLY A 29 4.93 16.70 0.61
C GLY A 29 4.21 17.50 -0.47
N LYS A 30 3.76 16.85 -1.56
CA LYS A 30 2.96 17.52 -2.61
C LYS A 30 1.60 17.97 -2.10
N LEU A 31 0.90 17.13 -1.34
CA LEU A 31 -0.40 17.47 -0.76
C LEU A 31 -0.29 18.64 0.25
N GLU A 32 0.69 18.56 1.15
CA GLU A 32 0.96 19.62 2.15
C GLU A 32 1.34 20.95 1.49
N GLN A 33 2.14 20.92 0.43
CA GLN A 33 2.53 22.12 -0.32
C GLN A 33 1.30 22.83 -0.92
N VAL A 34 0.39 22.08 -1.55
CA VAL A 34 -0.81 22.64 -2.16
C VAL A 34 -1.78 23.19 -1.11
N LEU A 35 -2.02 22.44 -0.01
CA LEU A 35 -2.86 22.91 1.09
C LEU A 35 -2.26 24.13 1.80
N SER A 36 -0.96 24.17 2.00
CA SER A 36 -0.29 25.30 2.63
C SER A 36 -0.40 26.56 1.77
N ARG A 37 -0.30 26.42 0.43
CA ARG A 37 -0.54 27.52 -0.52
C ARG A 37 -1.99 28.01 -0.46
N MET A 38 -2.97 27.10 -0.41
CA MET A 38 -4.40 27.42 -0.34
C MET A 38 -4.74 28.22 0.93
N THR A 39 -4.15 27.81 2.05
CA THR A 39 -4.50 28.37 3.37
C THR A 39 -3.58 29.48 3.83
N GLU A 40 -2.49 29.78 3.10
CA GLU A 40 -1.41 30.70 3.47
C GLU A 40 -0.78 30.35 4.84
N LYS A 41 -0.81 29.09 5.22
CA LYS A 41 -0.24 28.56 6.46
C LYS A 41 0.43 27.23 6.20
N GLU A 42 1.45 26.90 6.99
CA GLU A 42 2.04 25.56 6.96
C GLU A 42 1.01 24.53 7.45
N ILE A 43 0.73 23.55 6.59
CA ILE A 43 -0.22 22.47 6.85
C ILE A 43 0.52 21.14 6.87
N GLU A 44 0.23 20.33 7.88
CA GLU A 44 0.64 18.94 7.97
C GLU A 44 -0.58 18.03 7.83
N ILE A 45 -0.40 16.87 7.18
CA ILE A 45 -1.45 15.86 7.02
C ILE A 45 -1.03 14.55 7.67
N ASP A 46 -2.00 13.82 8.21
CA ASP A 46 -1.82 12.49 8.79
C ASP A 46 -2.36 11.41 7.87
N GLY A 47 -1.48 10.73 7.12
CA GLY A 47 -1.86 9.61 6.27
C GLY A 47 -2.20 8.35 7.07
N ALA A 48 -3.19 7.57 6.59
CA ALA A 48 -3.58 6.30 7.21
C ALA A 48 -2.44 5.27 7.26
N GLY A 49 -1.50 5.38 6.35
CA GLY A 49 -0.30 4.56 6.32
C GLY A 49 0.71 5.07 5.32
N ARG A 50 1.88 4.48 5.33
CA ARG A 50 2.93 4.79 4.39
C ARG A 50 2.90 3.78 3.26
N THR A 51 3.07 4.24 2.03
CA THR A 51 3.45 3.42 0.89
C THR A 51 4.93 3.65 0.58
N ASP A 52 5.59 2.61 0.10
CA ASP A 52 7.01 2.68 -0.27
C ASP A 52 7.22 3.47 -1.56
N ALA A 53 8.46 3.80 -1.88
CA ALA A 53 8.82 4.39 -3.17
C ALA A 53 8.33 3.52 -4.33
N GLY A 54 7.71 4.14 -5.33
CA GLY A 54 7.17 3.47 -6.52
C GLY A 54 5.81 2.78 -6.33
N VAL A 55 5.27 2.71 -5.11
CA VAL A 55 3.98 2.05 -4.81
C VAL A 55 2.82 3.00 -5.08
N HIS A 56 1.75 2.47 -5.67
CA HIS A 56 0.53 3.21 -6.05
C HIS A 56 -0.54 3.17 -4.96
N ALA A 57 -1.54 4.00 -5.10
CA ALA A 57 -2.78 3.91 -4.32
C ALA A 57 -3.98 4.38 -5.13
N LYS A 58 -5.11 3.67 -4.98
CA LYS A 58 -6.42 4.09 -5.50
C LYS A 58 -7.27 4.80 -4.44
N ASN A 59 -7.09 4.48 -3.18
CA ASN A 59 -7.85 5.08 -2.07
C ASN A 59 -6.99 5.16 -0.80
N GLN A 60 -5.86 5.85 -0.88
CA GLN A 60 -5.15 6.30 0.32
C GLN A 60 -5.99 7.35 1.03
N THR A 61 -5.92 7.40 2.35
CA THR A 61 -6.64 8.42 3.11
C THR A 61 -5.70 9.22 4.00
N ALA A 62 -6.03 10.49 4.20
CA ALA A 62 -5.32 11.36 5.13
C ALA A 62 -6.28 12.31 5.84
N SER A 63 -6.03 12.59 7.11
CA SER A 63 -6.74 13.64 7.86
C SER A 63 -5.94 14.93 7.90
N VAL A 64 -6.65 16.07 7.89
CA VAL A 64 -6.06 17.40 7.95
C VAL A 64 -6.89 18.35 8.80
N HIS A 65 -6.23 19.06 9.71
CA HIS A 65 -6.85 20.13 10.49
C HIS A 65 -6.61 21.48 9.85
N LEU A 66 -7.69 22.16 9.46
CA LEU A 66 -7.64 23.53 8.94
C LEU A 66 -8.19 24.51 9.96
N ALA A 67 -7.50 25.64 10.15
CA ALA A 67 -7.87 26.66 11.14
C ALA A 67 -9.24 27.31 10.86
N LYS A 68 -9.60 27.47 9.57
CA LYS A 68 -10.90 27.97 9.14
C LYS A 68 -11.73 26.81 8.58
N LYS A 69 -13.06 26.98 8.61
CA LYS A 69 -13.99 26.12 7.88
C LYS A 69 -13.92 26.47 6.40
N TRP A 70 -13.66 25.45 5.59
CA TRP A 70 -13.66 25.53 4.12
C TRP A 70 -14.79 24.66 3.58
N ASP A 71 -15.32 25.02 2.41
CA ASP A 71 -16.22 24.12 1.69
C ASP A 71 -15.39 22.93 1.17
N PRO A 72 -15.77 21.66 1.45
CA PRO A 72 -15.09 20.48 0.91
C PRO A 72 -14.90 20.52 -0.60
N LYS A 73 -15.84 21.09 -1.34
CA LYS A 73 -15.76 21.26 -2.80
C LYS A 73 -14.66 22.24 -3.21
N GLU A 74 -14.49 23.33 -2.47
CA GLU A 74 -13.42 24.29 -2.72
C GLU A 74 -12.05 23.66 -2.49
N ILE A 75 -11.88 22.89 -1.40
CA ILE A 75 -10.64 22.16 -1.12
C ILE A 75 -10.35 21.19 -2.27
N LEU A 76 -11.35 20.37 -2.66
CA LEU A 76 -11.23 19.38 -3.71
C LEU A 76 -10.80 20.02 -5.05
N GLN A 77 -11.48 21.08 -5.46
CA GLN A 77 -11.21 21.78 -6.72
C GLN A 77 -9.81 22.41 -6.71
N TYR A 78 -9.46 23.11 -5.62
CA TYR A 78 -8.16 23.74 -5.51
C TYR A 78 -7.02 22.72 -5.53
N MET A 79 -7.15 21.63 -4.74
CA MET A 79 -6.13 20.60 -4.72
C MET A 79 -5.92 20.00 -6.11
N ASN A 80 -6.98 19.57 -6.80
CA ASN A 80 -6.86 18.96 -8.12
C ASN A 80 -6.43 19.94 -9.23
N GLN A 81 -6.60 21.24 -9.04
CA GLN A 81 -6.09 22.25 -9.95
C GLN A 81 -4.55 22.41 -9.86
N TYR A 82 -3.97 22.21 -8.67
CA TYR A 82 -2.55 22.51 -8.44
C TYR A 82 -1.68 21.29 -8.13
N LEU A 83 -2.29 20.13 -7.91
CA LEU A 83 -1.54 18.87 -7.77
C LEU A 83 -0.95 18.43 -9.12
N PRO A 84 0.18 17.69 -9.11
CA PRO A 84 0.67 17.02 -10.30
C PRO A 84 -0.38 16.04 -10.87
N GLU A 85 -0.35 15.80 -12.18
CA GLU A 85 -1.30 14.95 -12.91
C GLU A 85 -1.39 13.50 -12.40
N ASP A 86 -0.38 13.03 -11.68
CA ASP A 86 -0.29 11.69 -11.11
C ASP A 86 -0.72 11.62 -9.63
N ILE A 87 -1.31 12.71 -9.08
CA ILE A 87 -1.94 12.73 -7.76
C ILE A 87 -3.32 13.38 -7.88
N CYS A 88 -4.35 12.69 -7.43
CA CYS A 88 -5.73 13.20 -7.44
C CYS A 88 -6.38 13.04 -6.06
N VAL A 89 -7.04 14.09 -5.56
CA VAL A 89 -7.95 13.99 -4.41
C VAL A 89 -9.32 13.63 -4.92
N LYS A 90 -9.84 12.48 -4.53
CA LYS A 90 -11.14 11.94 -5.00
C LYS A 90 -12.30 12.46 -4.20
N SER A 91 -12.12 12.62 -2.88
CA SER A 91 -13.12 13.20 -1.99
C SER A 91 -12.48 13.97 -0.84
N VAL A 92 -13.24 14.93 -0.31
CA VAL A 92 -12.96 15.68 0.90
C VAL A 92 -14.22 15.65 1.75
N GLU A 93 -14.12 15.11 2.97
CA GLU A 93 -15.25 14.93 3.87
C GLU A 93 -14.95 15.56 5.22
N PRO A 94 -15.86 16.39 5.79
CA PRO A 94 -15.71 16.86 7.15
C PRO A 94 -15.84 15.68 8.12
N VAL A 95 -14.94 15.60 9.09
CA VAL A 95 -14.94 14.53 10.09
C VAL A 95 -14.86 15.10 11.50
N SER A 96 -15.06 14.26 12.51
CA SER A 96 -14.91 14.62 13.91
C SER A 96 -13.52 15.24 14.15
N GLU A 97 -13.44 16.28 15.02
CA GLU A 97 -12.17 16.91 15.40
C GLU A 97 -11.15 15.90 15.98
N ARG A 98 -11.62 14.79 16.56
CA ARG A 98 -10.78 13.73 17.13
C ARG A 98 -10.39 12.66 16.12
N PHE A 99 -10.95 12.71 14.91
CA PHE A 99 -10.64 11.72 13.88
C PHE A 99 -9.18 11.81 13.47
N HIS A 100 -8.53 10.65 13.34
CA HIS A 100 -7.15 10.55 12.89
C HIS A 100 -7.05 9.40 11.89
N ALA A 101 -6.72 9.70 10.64
CA ALA A 101 -6.74 8.72 9.55
C ALA A 101 -5.97 7.43 9.85
N ARG A 102 -4.84 7.51 10.57
CA ARG A 102 -4.03 6.36 10.93
C ARG A 102 -4.57 5.57 12.12
N LEU A 103 -4.99 6.27 13.18
CA LEU A 103 -5.34 5.63 14.46
C LEU A 103 -6.73 5.00 14.43
N TRP A 104 -7.60 5.50 13.55
CA TRP A 104 -8.97 5.00 13.39
C TRP A 104 -9.09 3.99 12.25
N ALA A 105 -8.03 3.77 11.46
CA ALA A 105 -8.03 2.73 10.43
C ALA A 105 -8.06 1.34 11.07
N GLU A 106 -9.05 0.53 10.69
CA GLU A 106 -9.27 -0.84 11.18
C GLU A 106 -8.60 -1.87 10.28
N GLY A 107 -8.42 -1.53 9.00
CA GLY A 107 -7.81 -2.44 8.06
C GLY A 107 -7.40 -1.75 6.76
N LYS A 108 -6.71 -2.52 5.93
CA LYS A 108 -6.25 -2.11 4.60
C LYS A 108 -6.34 -3.26 3.63
N CYS A 109 -6.63 -2.92 2.38
CA CYS A 109 -6.58 -3.84 1.26
C CYS A 109 -5.52 -3.38 0.27
N TYR A 110 -4.65 -4.30 -0.13
CA TYR A 110 -3.65 -4.10 -1.17
C TYR A 110 -3.86 -5.11 -2.29
N SER A 111 -3.55 -4.72 -3.51
CA SER A 111 -3.42 -5.66 -4.62
C SER A 111 -1.99 -5.63 -5.16
N TYR A 112 -1.53 -6.79 -5.63
CA TYR A 112 -0.28 -6.92 -6.35
C TYR A 112 -0.54 -7.60 -7.70
N ARG A 113 -0.07 -7.00 -8.80
CA ARG A 113 -0.27 -7.50 -10.16
C ARG A 113 1.03 -8.03 -10.74
N ILE A 114 0.98 -9.27 -11.25
CA ILE A 114 2.12 -9.99 -11.85
C ILE A 114 1.75 -10.29 -13.30
N GLY A 115 2.56 -9.83 -14.24
CA GLY A 115 2.42 -10.16 -15.66
C GLY A 115 3.15 -11.46 -15.96
N THR A 116 2.44 -12.42 -16.53
CA THR A 116 2.94 -13.73 -16.94
C THR A 116 3.24 -13.82 -18.43
N ASP A 117 2.89 -12.79 -19.19
CA ASP A 117 3.20 -12.69 -20.62
C ASP A 117 4.68 -12.92 -20.89
N GLU A 118 5.03 -13.64 -21.95
CA GLU A 118 6.39 -13.74 -22.44
C GLU A 118 6.98 -12.36 -22.76
N GLN A 119 6.15 -11.47 -23.33
CA GLN A 119 6.57 -10.14 -23.73
C GLN A 119 5.98 -9.04 -22.86
N LYS A 120 6.83 -8.10 -22.42
CA LYS A 120 6.44 -7.00 -21.56
C LYS A 120 5.51 -6.01 -22.26
N SER A 121 4.32 -5.76 -21.70
CA SER A 121 3.44 -4.67 -22.11
C SER A 121 4.03 -3.31 -21.72
N VAL A 122 4.16 -2.41 -22.70
CA VAL A 122 4.61 -1.02 -22.44
C VAL A 122 3.52 -0.15 -21.81
N PHE A 123 2.25 -0.50 -21.96
CA PHE A 123 1.13 0.24 -21.41
C PHE A 123 0.94 -0.03 -19.91
N ASP A 124 1.17 -1.27 -19.46
CA ASP A 124 1.01 -1.69 -18.06
C ASP A 124 2.28 -1.64 -17.22
N ARG A 125 3.42 -1.31 -17.83
CA ARG A 125 4.75 -1.39 -17.20
C ARG A 125 4.90 -0.67 -15.85
N LYS A 126 4.04 0.30 -15.59
CA LYS A 126 4.04 1.06 -14.34
C LYS A 126 3.16 0.46 -13.25
N PHE A 127 2.21 -0.41 -13.62
CA PHE A 127 1.16 -0.91 -12.74
C PHE A 127 1.16 -2.42 -12.57
N ARG A 128 2.15 -3.10 -13.16
CA ARG A 128 2.25 -4.54 -13.16
C ARG A 128 3.72 -4.97 -13.19
N TYR A 129 4.12 -5.83 -12.25
CA TYR A 129 5.44 -6.46 -12.31
C TYR A 129 5.46 -7.50 -13.43
N HIS A 130 6.30 -7.30 -14.42
CA HIS A 130 6.48 -8.27 -15.49
C HIS A 130 7.43 -9.37 -15.05
N LEU A 131 6.90 -10.56 -14.77
CA LEU A 131 7.67 -11.76 -14.44
C LEU A 131 8.10 -12.51 -15.71
N GLY A 132 7.19 -12.60 -16.72
CA GLY A 132 7.49 -13.19 -18.03
C GLY A 132 7.45 -14.71 -18.06
N GLU A 133 6.84 -15.34 -17.06
CA GLU A 133 6.69 -16.80 -16.97
C GLU A 133 5.41 -17.19 -16.24
N ALA A 134 4.89 -18.37 -16.53
CA ALA A 134 3.75 -18.96 -15.85
C ALA A 134 4.12 -19.40 -14.43
N LEU A 135 3.16 -19.34 -13.52
CA LEU A 135 3.30 -19.78 -12.13
C LEU A 135 2.27 -20.86 -11.80
N ASP A 136 2.60 -21.77 -10.92
CA ASP A 136 1.65 -22.70 -10.32
C ASP A 136 0.78 -21.98 -9.28
N VAL A 137 -0.37 -21.45 -9.76
CA VAL A 137 -1.29 -20.66 -8.93
C VAL A 137 -1.93 -21.50 -7.84
N GLU A 138 -2.15 -22.80 -8.05
CA GLU A 138 -2.72 -23.68 -7.02
C GLU A 138 -1.74 -23.89 -5.86
N ALA A 139 -0.46 -24.07 -6.16
CA ALA A 139 0.58 -24.12 -5.12
C ALA A 139 0.65 -22.79 -4.35
N MET A 140 0.55 -21.63 -5.06
CA MET A 140 0.51 -20.31 -4.42
C MET A 140 -0.72 -20.15 -3.53
N ARG A 141 -1.91 -20.57 -3.95
CA ARG A 141 -3.15 -20.52 -3.16
C ARG A 141 -3.03 -21.34 -1.88
N ARG A 142 -2.47 -22.56 -1.98
CA ARG A 142 -2.22 -23.41 -0.81
C ARG A 142 -1.29 -22.72 0.19
N ALA A 143 -0.15 -22.22 -0.26
CA ALA A 143 0.78 -21.49 0.59
C ALA A 143 0.17 -20.23 1.23
N ALA A 144 -0.68 -19.51 0.50
CA ALA A 144 -1.32 -18.31 0.98
C ALA A 144 -2.29 -18.57 2.16
N GLN A 145 -2.91 -19.75 2.23
CA GLN A 145 -3.83 -20.12 3.32
C GLN A 145 -3.13 -20.10 4.69
N ASP A 146 -1.88 -20.55 4.77
CA ASP A 146 -1.11 -20.59 6.01
C ASP A 146 -0.72 -19.20 6.52
N LEU A 147 -0.81 -18.18 5.67
CA LEU A 147 -0.52 -16.79 6.01
C LEU A 147 -1.76 -16.03 6.52
N VAL A 148 -2.96 -16.61 6.32
CA VAL A 148 -4.20 -16.03 6.84
C VAL A 148 -4.30 -16.30 8.34
N GLY A 149 -4.72 -15.30 9.09
CA GLY A 149 -4.78 -15.36 10.55
C GLY A 149 -3.91 -14.32 11.24
N THR A 150 -3.74 -14.50 12.55
CA THR A 150 -2.91 -13.61 13.37
C THR A 150 -1.57 -14.28 13.63
N HIS A 151 -0.50 -13.73 13.08
CA HIS A 151 0.85 -14.25 13.17
C HIS A 151 1.86 -13.15 13.48
N ASP A 152 3.04 -13.54 13.96
CA ASP A 152 4.20 -12.66 13.97
C ASP A 152 4.88 -12.67 12.60
N PHE A 153 4.67 -11.61 11.83
CA PHE A 153 5.22 -11.45 10.48
C PHE A 153 6.64 -10.86 10.46
N LYS A 154 7.44 -11.08 11.49
CA LYS A 154 8.81 -10.54 11.57
C LYS A 154 9.68 -11.01 10.41
N THR A 155 9.56 -12.25 9.97
CA THR A 155 10.23 -12.81 8.78
C THR A 155 9.91 -12.01 7.51
N PHE A 156 8.69 -11.47 7.42
CA PHE A 156 8.22 -10.67 6.28
C PHE A 156 8.33 -9.15 6.51
N CYS A 157 9.14 -8.71 7.49
CA CYS A 157 9.36 -7.31 7.79
C CYS A 157 10.66 -6.80 7.15
N GLY A 158 10.57 -5.74 6.34
CA GLY A 158 11.72 -5.08 5.74
C GLY A 158 12.58 -4.26 6.71
N ASN A 159 12.11 -4.07 7.96
CA ASN A 159 12.86 -3.40 9.01
C ASN A 159 13.27 -4.39 10.11
N PRO A 160 14.48 -4.97 10.05
CA PRO A 160 14.94 -5.95 11.05
C PRO A 160 15.11 -5.37 12.46
N LYS A 161 15.25 -4.03 12.57
CA LYS A 161 15.41 -3.31 13.84
C LYS A 161 14.08 -2.75 14.39
N MET A 162 12.95 -3.25 13.91
CA MET A 162 11.64 -2.78 14.36
C MET A 162 11.43 -3.04 15.84
N LYS A 163 11.18 -1.97 16.61
CA LYS A 163 10.94 -2.03 18.07
C LYS A 163 9.46 -2.28 18.43
N LYS A 164 8.54 -2.00 17.49
CA LYS A 164 7.10 -2.21 17.70
C LYS A 164 6.73 -3.64 17.34
N SER A 165 5.59 -4.12 17.86
CA SER A 165 5.05 -5.44 17.53
C SER A 165 4.99 -5.69 16.03
N THR A 166 5.44 -6.86 15.62
CA THR A 166 5.38 -7.39 14.26
C THR A 166 4.18 -8.31 14.04
N VAL A 167 3.37 -8.51 15.08
CA VAL A 167 2.12 -9.27 15.00
C VAL A 167 1.10 -8.50 14.16
N ARG A 168 0.53 -9.16 13.16
CA ARG A 168 -0.54 -8.64 12.28
C ARG A 168 -1.60 -9.72 12.07
N THR A 169 -2.79 -9.27 11.69
CA THR A 169 -3.85 -10.17 11.26
C THR A 169 -4.10 -9.96 9.77
N ILE A 170 -3.85 -10.97 8.97
CA ILE A 170 -4.31 -11.04 7.58
C ILE A 170 -5.66 -11.73 7.61
N THR A 171 -6.70 -11.03 7.17
CA THR A 171 -8.06 -11.58 7.16
C THR A 171 -8.35 -12.37 5.89
N ASP A 172 -7.65 -12.03 4.80
CA ASP A 172 -7.85 -12.71 3.52
C ASP A 172 -6.66 -12.51 2.57
N ILE A 173 -6.36 -13.55 1.76
CA ILE A 173 -5.47 -13.49 0.60
C ILE A 173 -6.18 -14.17 -0.56
N VAL A 174 -6.58 -13.39 -1.56
CA VAL A 174 -7.24 -13.90 -2.77
C VAL A 174 -6.26 -13.86 -3.94
N ILE A 175 -6.10 -14.97 -4.66
CA ILE A 175 -5.27 -15.06 -5.87
C ILE A 175 -6.18 -15.30 -7.07
N GLU A 176 -6.32 -14.26 -7.88
CA GLU A 176 -7.06 -14.26 -9.14
C GLU A 176 -6.09 -14.50 -10.29
N GLU A 177 -6.48 -15.36 -11.22
CA GLU A 177 -5.70 -15.69 -12.40
C GLU A 177 -6.50 -15.34 -13.65
N SER A 178 -5.85 -14.74 -14.63
CA SER A 178 -6.34 -14.50 -15.97
C SER A 178 -5.28 -14.94 -16.99
N GLU A 179 -5.56 -14.85 -18.27
CA GLU A 179 -4.70 -15.36 -19.35
C GLU A 179 -3.23 -14.88 -19.25
N HIS A 180 -3.03 -13.61 -18.85
CA HIS A 180 -1.71 -12.97 -18.85
C HIS A 180 -1.37 -12.27 -17.54
N GLU A 181 -2.16 -12.49 -16.49
CA GLU A 181 -1.96 -11.80 -15.21
C GLU A 181 -2.41 -12.64 -14.03
N ILE A 182 -1.61 -12.57 -12.98
CA ILE A 182 -1.99 -13.02 -11.64
C ILE A 182 -2.13 -11.78 -10.76
N ARG A 183 -3.28 -11.67 -10.10
CA ARG A 183 -3.56 -10.60 -9.15
C ARG A 183 -3.72 -11.19 -7.76
N ILE A 184 -2.90 -10.74 -6.80
CA ILE A 184 -2.98 -11.16 -5.41
C ILE A 184 -3.55 -10.00 -4.59
N VAL A 185 -4.64 -10.24 -3.86
CA VAL A 185 -5.30 -9.25 -2.99
C VAL A 185 -5.08 -9.64 -1.54
N TYR A 186 -4.53 -8.72 -0.76
CA TYR A 186 -4.25 -8.90 0.66
C TYR A 186 -5.13 -7.97 1.49
N THR A 187 -5.89 -8.53 2.43
CA THR A 187 -6.69 -7.74 3.39
C THR A 187 -6.26 -8.06 4.81
N GLY A 188 -6.08 -7.03 5.65
CA GLY A 188 -5.64 -7.22 7.03
C GLY A 188 -5.72 -5.93 7.86
N ASN A 189 -5.47 -6.05 9.17
CA ASN A 189 -5.53 -4.94 10.11
C ASN A 189 -4.37 -3.91 9.95
N GLY A 190 -3.35 -4.29 9.18
CA GLY A 190 -2.19 -3.46 8.87
C GLY A 190 -1.03 -4.30 8.38
N PHE A 191 -0.07 -3.66 7.74
CA PHE A 191 1.09 -4.33 7.15
C PHE A 191 2.38 -3.67 7.63
N LEU A 192 3.43 -4.47 7.79
CA LEU A 192 4.78 -4.02 8.12
C LEU A 192 5.45 -3.41 6.88
N GLN A 193 6.59 -2.76 7.09
CA GLN A 193 7.40 -2.24 5.99
C GLN A 193 7.75 -3.36 5.01
N TYR A 194 7.48 -3.17 3.73
CA TYR A 194 7.67 -4.12 2.61
C TYR A 194 6.91 -5.46 2.74
N MET A 195 6.09 -5.65 3.77
CA MET A 195 5.48 -6.94 4.08
C MET A 195 4.74 -7.56 2.88
N VAL A 196 3.82 -6.82 2.25
CA VAL A 196 3.05 -7.34 1.10
C VAL A 196 3.98 -7.75 -0.05
N ARG A 197 5.00 -6.96 -0.34
CA ARG A 197 5.97 -7.25 -1.41
C ARG A 197 6.85 -8.47 -1.09
N ILE A 198 7.21 -8.67 0.19
CA ILE A 198 7.98 -9.84 0.62
C ILE A 198 7.11 -11.10 0.59
N LEU A 199 5.85 -11.00 1.04
CA LEU A 199 4.88 -12.09 0.91
C LEU A 199 4.69 -12.48 -0.56
N THR A 200 4.50 -11.49 -1.44
CA THR A 200 4.36 -11.71 -2.88
C THR A 200 5.61 -12.39 -3.47
N GLY A 201 6.81 -11.89 -3.17
CA GLY A 201 8.04 -12.52 -3.67
C GLY A 201 8.21 -13.97 -3.17
N THR A 202 7.79 -14.24 -1.93
CA THR A 202 7.81 -15.61 -1.38
C THR A 202 6.79 -16.51 -2.09
N LEU A 203 5.57 -16.03 -2.36
CA LEU A 203 4.56 -16.77 -3.12
C LEU A 203 4.98 -16.98 -4.59
N ILE A 204 5.69 -16.03 -5.21
CA ILE A 204 6.28 -16.23 -6.55
C ILE A 204 7.28 -17.38 -6.53
N GLU A 205 8.16 -17.48 -5.50
CA GLU A 205 9.08 -18.61 -5.37
C GLU A 205 8.35 -19.95 -5.25
N VAL A 206 7.18 -19.98 -4.60
CA VAL A 206 6.31 -21.17 -4.53
C VAL A 206 5.76 -21.50 -5.92
N GLY A 207 5.17 -20.52 -6.62
CA GLY A 207 4.62 -20.72 -7.96
C GLY A 207 5.66 -21.15 -9.01
N GLN A 208 6.94 -20.83 -8.78
CA GLN A 208 8.09 -21.27 -9.59
C GLN A 208 8.65 -22.61 -9.14
N HIS A 209 8.05 -23.29 -8.16
CA HIS A 209 8.58 -24.53 -7.52
C HIS A 209 10.00 -24.39 -6.94
N ARG A 210 10.44 -23.16 -6.62
CA ARG A 210 11.72 -22.90 -5.94
C ARG A 210 11.59 -22.97 -4.42
N ARG A 211 10.36 -23.03 -3.93
CA ARG A 211 9.99 -23.14 -2.51
C ARG A 211 8.81 -24.08 -2.36
N ASP A 212 8.82 -24.88 -1.30
CA ASP A 212 7.68 -25.73 -0.96
C ASP A 212 6.47 -24.87 -0.55
N ALA A 213 5.28 -25.24 -1.04
CA ALA A 213 4.04 -24.58 -0.67
C ALA A 213 3.72 -24.71 0.82
N ASP A 214 4.13 -25.81 1.46
CA ASP A 214 3.87 -26.08 2.87
C ASP A 214 4.93 -25.44 3.82
N SER A 215 5.83 -24.61 3.28
CA SER A 215 6.92 -23.96 4.06
C SER A 215 6.48 -22.73 4.85
N MET A 216 5.27 -22.20 4.66
CA MET A 216 4.85 -20.93 5.27
C MET A 216 4.82 -20.96 6.81
N PRO A 217 4.33 -22.03 7.49
CA PRO A 217 4.38 -22.12 8.94
C PRO A 217 5.81 -22.02 9.49
N GLU A 218 6.76 -22.74 8.89
CA GLU A 218 8.16 -22.68 9.28
C GLU A 218 8.72 -21.25 9.10
N LEU A 219 8.40 -20.57 7.99
CA LEU A 219 8.85 -19.19 7.75
C LEU A 219 8.33 -18.21 8.81
N LEU A 220 7.10 -18.38 9.28
CA LEU A 220 6.53 -17.56 10.35
C LEU A 220 7.30 -17.75 11.66
N GLU A 221 7.76 -18.98 11.96
CA GLU A 221 8.53 -19.29 13.17
C GLU A 221 9.99 -18.80 13.12
N ARG A 222 10.58 -18.66 11.93
CA ARG A 222 12.00 -18.28 11.75
C ARG A 222 12.37 -16.89 12.26
N MET A 223 11.43 -15.93 12.27
CA MET A 223 11.62 -14.56 12.77
C MET A 223 12.78 -13.77 12.14
N GLU A 224 13.32 -14.20 11.00
CA GLU A 224 14.44 -13.58 10.31
C GLU A 224 14.13 -13.37 8.82
N ARG A 225 14.29 -12.12 8.37
CA ARG A 225 14.03 -11.69 6.97
C ARG A 225 14.72 -12.54 5.90
N LYS A 226 15.93 -13.04 6.17
CA LYS A 226 16.73 -13.80 5.20
C LYS A 226 16.09 -15.10 4.72
N PHE A 227 15.13 -15.65 5.46
CA PHE A 227 14.43 -16.89 5.11
C PHE A 227 13.24 -16.66 4.16
N ALA A 228 12.65 -15.46 4.15
CA ALA A 228 11.61 -15.13 3.18
C ALA A 228 12.20 -14.83 1.80
N GLY A 229 11.35 -14.90 0.79
CA GLY A 229 11.69 -14.61 -0.59
C GLY A 229 12.12 -13.15 -0.83
N VAL A 230 12.43 -12.83 -2.06
CA VAL A 230 12.83 -11.48 -2.48
C VAL A 230 11.71 -10.47 -2.21
N THR A 231 12.06 -9.19 -2.07
CA THR A 231 11.05 -8.13 -2.05
C THR A 231 10.59 -7.86 -3.48
N ALA A 232 9.37 -8.24 -3.82
CA ALA A 232 8.82 -8.03 -5.15
C ALA A 232 8.85 -6.53 -5.55
N PRO A 233 9.04 -6.19 -6.83
CA PRO A 233 9.10 -4.81 -7.32
C PRO A 233 7.91 -3.94 -6.92
N ALA A 234 8.12 -2.63 -6.79
CA ALA A 234 7.08 -1.73 -6.24
C ALA A 234 5.93 -1.48 -7.22
N GLU A 235 6.20 -1.49 -8.52
CA GLU A 235 5.25 -1.17 -9.58
C GLU A 235 4.03 -2.09 -9.66
N GLY A 236 4.14 -3.32 -9.12
CA GLY A 236 3.00 -4.23 -9.02
C GLY A 236 2.06 -3.92 -7.86
N LEU A 237 2.49 -3.13 -6.86
CA LEU A 237 1.74 -2.93 -5.61
C LEU A 237 0.87 -1.68 -5.65
N CYS A 238 -0.39 -1.85 -5.26
CA CYS A 238 -1.36 -0.76 -5.10
C CYS A 238 -2.13 -0.88 -3.79
N LEU A 239 -2.23 0.21 -3.02
CA LEU A 239 -3.18 0.34 -1.92
C LEU A 239 -4.59 0.55 -2.49
N GLU A 240 -5.45 -0.45 -2.37
CA GLU A 240 -6.81 -0.42 -2.92
C GLU A 240 -7.77 0.33 -2.00
N ARG A 241 -7.68 0.12 -0.68
CA ARG A 241 -8.63 0.69 0.29
C ARG A 241 -8.06 0.74 1.71
N VAL A 242 -8.50 1.75 2.46
CA VAL A 242 -8.40 1.83 3.93
C VAL A 242 -9.80 1.69 4.50
N PHE A 243 -9.98 0.87 5.54
CA PHE A 243 -11.26 0.62 6.18
C PHE A 243 -11.39 1.41 7.48
N TYR A 244 -12.57 1.97 7.69
CA TYR A 244 -12.99 2.66 8.90
C TYR A 244 -14.38 2.17 9.30
N SER A 245 -14.67 2.03 10.61
CA SER A 245 -16.03 1.82 11.07
C SER A 245 -16.90 3.03 10.74
N LYS A 246 -18.09 2.78 10.25
CA LYS A 246 -19.15 3.81 10.23
C LYS A 246 -19.50 4.10 11.69
N LYS A 247 -19.12 5.27 12.20
CA LYS A 247 -19.63 5.79 13.46
C LYS A 247 -20.75 6.76 13.20
#